data_805be3ed86c6c76b023529f663ed223a
#
_entry.id   805be3ed86c6c76b023529f663ed223a
#
_cell.length_a   1.000
_cell.length_b   1.000
_cell.length_c   1.000
_cell.angle_alpha   90.00
_cell.angle_beta   90.00
_cell.angle_gamma   90.00
#
_symmetry.space_group_name_H-M   'P 1'
#
loop_
_entity.id
_entity.type
_entity.pdbx_description
1 polymer ?
#
loop_
_entity_poly.entity_id
_entity_poly.type
_entity_poly.pdbx_seq_one_letter_code
_entity_poly.pdbx_strand_id
1 'polypeptide(L)'
;VEVMMPYQDSTFGCPVEVGLQMISGKWKPRIIYELLQQTRRFGEIQRLIPGVSRHVLTTQLRELEVGGIVKRTAFLTMPPKVEYTLTDFGKSLEPILEQMIKVGEHYISLHKNEANDMES
;
A
#
# COMPACT_ATOMS: atom_id res chain seq x y z
N VAL A 1 -22.18 -17.21 7.55
CA VAL A 1 -22.80 -16.19 6.71
C VAL A 1 -22.36 -16.41 5.27
N GLU A 2 -23.30 -16.80 4.45
CA GLU A 2 -23.00 -16.89 3.04
C GLU A 2 -22.95 -15.50 2.46
N VAL A 3 -21.74 -15.04 2.23
CA VAL A 3 -21.55 -13.81 1.48
C VAL A 3 -21.64 -14.17 0.01
N MET A 4 -22.62 -13.61 -0.67
CA MET A 4 -22.70 -13.75 -2.11
C MET A 4 -21.49 -13.02 -2.70
N MET A 5 -20.56 -13.79 -3.18
CA MET A 5 -19.36 -13.24 -3.82
C MET A 5 -19.66 -12.93 -5.27
N PRO A 6 -19.81 -11.65 -5.63
CA PRO A 6 -20.16 -11.27 -7.00
C PRO A 6 -19.07 -11.65 -8.00
N TYR A 7 -17.89 -12.05 -7.53
CA TYR A 7 -16.76 -12.44 -8.37
C TYR A 7 -16.42 -13.92 -8.23
N GLN A 8 -17.40 -14.77 -7.94
CA GLN A 8 -17.20 -16.22 -7.95
C GLN A 8 -17.09 -16.80 -9.35
N ASP A 9 -17.05 -15.96 -10.34
CA ASP A 9 -16.75 -16.44 -11.67
C ASP A 9 -15.26 -16.74 -11.78
N SER A 10 -14.89 -17.49 -12.79
CA SER A 10 -13.50 -17.91 -12.99
C SER A 10 -12.55 -16.78 -13.36
N THR A 11 -13.09 -15.57 -13.61
CA THR A 11 -12.30 -14.44 -14.06
C THR A 11 -11.38 -13.91 -12.95
N PHE A 12 -11.88 -13.83 -11.75
CA PHE A 12 -11.13 -13.21 -10.64
C PHE A 12 -10.45 -14.20 -9.70
N GLY A 13 -10.99 -15.41 -9.56
CA GLY A 13 -10.43 -16.39 -8.64
C GLY A 13 -10.85 -16.16 -7.18
N CYS A 14 -10.02 -16.64 -6.27
CA CYS A 14 -10.30 -16.54 -4.83
C CYS A 14 -10.22 -15.10 -4.32
N PRO A 15 -11.23 -14.62 -3.59
CA PRO A 15 -11.21 -13.25 -3.06
C PRO A 15 -9.96 -12.90 -2.24
N VAL A 16 -9.44 -13.83 -1.46
CA VAL A 16 -8.20 -13.60 -0.69
C VAL A 16 -7.04 -13.33 -1.64
N GLU A 17 -6.95 -14.10 -2.70
CA GLU A 17 -5.88 -13.92 -3.69
C GLU A 17 -6.01 -12.59 -4.43
N VAL A 18 -7.23 -12.21 -4.78
CA VAL A 18 -7.48 -10.93 -5.43
C VAL A 18 -7.07 -9.78 -4.50
N GLY A 19 -7.46 -9.83 -3.25
CA GLY A 19 -7.10 -8.82 -2.27
C GLY A 19 -5.58 -8.72 -2.08
N LEU A 20 -4.91 -9.85 -2.01
CA LEU A 20 -3.45 -9.86 -1.87
C LEU A 20 -2.76 -9.26 -3.08
N GLN A 21 -3.24 -9.56 -4.29
CA GLN A 21 -2.65 -9.01 -5.50
C GLN A 21 -2.70 -7.49 -5.54
N MET A 22 -3.77 -6.92 -4.97
CA MET A 22 -3.95 -5.47 -4.97
C MET A 22 -2.93 -4.74 -4.12
N ILE A 23 -2.46 -5.38 -3.04
CA ILE A 23 -1.58 -4.75 -2.07
C ILE A 23 -0.27 -5.51 -1.87
N SER A 24 -0.01 -6.54 -2.68
CA SER A 24 1.18 -7.37 -2.50
C SER A 24 2.43 -6.71 -3.07
N GLY A 25 3.57 -7.23 -2.62
CA GLY A 25 4.87 -6.76 -3.04
C GLY A 25 5.54 -5.92 -1.96
N LYS A 26 6.75 -5.53 -2.27
CA LYS A 26 7.59 -4.81 -1.32
C LYS A 26 7.12 -3.36 -1.10
N TRP A 27 6.55 -2.74 -2.14
CA TRP A 27 6.37 -1.29 -2.14
C TRP A 27 4.94 -0.81 -1.96
N LYS A 28 3.96 -1.55 -2.51
CA LYS A 28 2.56 -1.11 -2.49
C LYS A 28 2.00 -0.88 -1.08
N PRO A 29 2.18 -1.80 -0.14
CA PRO A 29 1.66 -1.56 1.21
C PRO A 29 2.25 -0.31 1.85
N ARG A 30 3.53 -0.05 1.65
CA ARG A 30 4.19 1.12 2.21
C ARG A 30 3.68 2.41 1.56
N ILE A 31 3.46 2.39 0.25
CA ILE A 31 2.91 3.55 -0.45
C ILE A 31 1.51 3.87 0.07
N ILE A 32 0.66 2.85 0.17
CA ILE A 32 -0.71 3.03 0.67
C ILE A 32 -0.67 3.57 2.11
N TYR A 33 0.19 3.03 2.94
CA TYR A 33 0.35 3.49 4.32
C TYR A 33 0.68 4.99 4.37
N GLU A 34 1.61 5.45 3.55
CA GLU A 34 1.98 6.86 3.52
C GLU A 34 0.82 7.75 3.03
N LEU A 35 0.05 7.25 2.06
CA LEU A 35 -1.08 8.00 1.52
C LEU A 35 -2.30 7.98 2.45
N LEU A 36 -2.37 7.02 3.36
CA LEU A 36 -3.38 7.05 4.42
C LEU A 36 -3.17 8.22 5.38
N GLN A 37 -1.92 8.65 5.53
CA GLN A 37 -1.57 9.76 6.41
C GLN A 37 -2.00 11.09 5.81
N GLN A 38 -1.72 11.30 4.54
CA GLN A 38 -2.09 12.53 3.84
C GLN A 38 -1.78 12.41 2.34
N THR A 39 -2.28 13.39 1.58
CA THR A 39 -1.93 13.57 0.18
C THR A 39 -0.42 13.82 0.08
N ARG A 40 0.21 13.21 -0.93
CA ARG A 40 1.65 13.33 -1.11
C ARG A 40 2.01 13.62 -2.55
N ARG A 41 3.13 14.31 -2.74
CA ARG A 41 3.75 14.46 -4.05
C ARG A 41 4.74 13.32 -4.25
N PHE A 42 5.10 13.07 -5.50
CA PHE A 42 6.02 12.00 -5.87
C PHE A 42 7.32 12.05 -5.05
N GLY A 43 7.96 13.22 -5.00
CA GLY A 43 9.21 13.37 -4.27
C GLY A 43 9.09 13.11 -2.78
N GLU A 44 7.95 13.47 -2.20
CA GLU A 44 7.69 13.20 -0.78
C GLU A 44 7.61 11.69 -0.52
N ILE A 45 6.88 10.98 -1.37
CA ILE A 45 6.76 9.52 -1.25
C ILE A 45 8.14 8.88 -1.36
N GLN A 46 8.93 9.32 -2.34
CA GLN A 46 10.26 8.76 -2.55
C GLN A 46 11.17 8.97 -1.34
N ARG A 47 11.10 10.14 -0.73
CA ARG A 47 11.89 10.42 0.47
C ARG A 47 11.45 9.61 1.69
N LEU A 48 10.15 9.31 1.78
CA LEU A 48 9.61 8.58 2.92
C LEU A 48 9.86 7.07 2.85
N ILE A 49 10.12 6.54 1.66
CA ILE A 49 10.31 5.10 1.47
C ILE A 49 11.76 4.81 1.11
N PRO A 50 12.57 4.39 2.09
CA PRO A 50 13.99 4.13 1.83
C PRO A 50 14.19 3.05 0.77
N GLY A 51 15.11 3.33 -0.14
CA GLY A 51 15.53 2.34 -1.13
C GLY A 51 14.68 2.26 -2.38
N VAL A 52 13.55 2.98 -2.45
CA VAL A 52 12.74 2.93 -3.65
C VAL A 52 13.35 3.84 -4.73
N SER A 53 13.57 3.30 -5.92
CA SER A 53 14.05 4.10 -7.04
C SER A 53 12.90 4.85 -7.68
N ARG A 54 13.26 5.90 -8.42
CA ARG A 54 12.27 6.69 -9.17
C ARG A 54 11.48 5.80 -10.13
N HIS A 55 12.18 4.92 -10.83
CA HIS A 55 11.55 4.02 -11.80
C HIS A 55 10.56 3.06 -11.14
N VAL A 56 10.96 2.44 -10.05
CA VAL A 56 10.12 1.49 -9.33
C VAL A 56 8.89 2.21 -8.75
N LEU A 57 9.10 3.37 -8.14
CA LEU A 57 7.98 4.13 -7.57
C LEU A 57 6.99 4.55 -8.63
N THR A 58 7.47 5.00 -9.79
CA THR A 58 6.60 5.35 -10.93
C THR A 58 5.75 4.15 -11.34
N THR A 59 6.36 2.98 -11.46
CA THR A 59 5.65 1.76 -11.86
C THR A 59 4.60 1.37 -10.81
N GLN A 60 4.98 1.40 -9.54
CA GLN A 60 4.06 1.01 -8.47
C GLN A 60 2.88 1.97 -8.36
N LEU A 61 3.12 3.27 -8.46
CA LEU A 61 2.04 4.25 -8.42
C LEU A 61 1.09 4.09 -9.61
N ARG A 62 1.63 3.78 -10.79
CA ARG A 62 0.80 3.55 -11.98
C ARG A 62 -0.08 2.31 -11.79
N GLU A 63 0.48 1.24 -11.24
CA GLU A 63 -0.30 0.03 -10.98
C GLU A 63 -1.41 0.29 -9.94
N LEU A 64 -1.11 1.05 -8.91
CA LEU A 64 -2.10 1.42 -7.90
C LEU A 64 -3.20 2.32 -8.48
N GLU A 65 -2.83 3.20 -9.41
CA GLU A 65 -3.80 4.04 -10.10
C GLU A 65 -4.71 3.22 -11.00
N VAL A 66 -4.13 2.32 -11.79
CA VAL A 66 -4.91 1.41 -12.65
C VAL A 66 -5.84 0.53 -11.82
N GLY A 67 -5.38 0.08 -10.66
CA GLY A 67 -6.18 -0.73 -9.75
C GLY A 67 -7.26 0.03 -8.99
N GLY A 68 -7.35 1.35 -9.18
CA GLY A 68 -8.37 2.16 -8.53
C GLY A 68 -8.09 2.46 -7.06
N ILE A 69 -6.88 2.25 -6.60
CA ILE A 69 -6.49 2.50 -5.20
C ILE A 69 -6.00 3.93 -5.01
N VAL A 70 -5.28 4.44 -6.01
CA VAL A 70 -4.65 5.75 -5.96
C VAL A 70 -5.19 6.62 -7.09
N LYS A 71 -5.36 7.90 -6.78
CA LYS A 71 -5.74 8.91 -7.74
C LYS A 71 -4.56 9.88 -7.93
N ARG A 72 -4.19 10.12 -9.17
CA ARG A 72 -3.17 11.08 -9.55
C ARG A 72 -3.84 12.35 -10.04
N THR A 73 -3.51 13.48 -9.44
CA THR A 73 -4.06 14.77 -9.84
C THR A 73 -2.94 15.69 -10.27
N ALA A 74 -3.02 16.16 -11.52
CA ALA A 74 -2.07 17.13 -12.04
C ALA A 74 -2.67 18.51 -11.96
N PHE A 75 -1.90 19.46 -11.44
CA PHE A 75 -2.33 20.86 -11.32
C PHE A 75 -1.57 21.70 -12.34
N LEU A 76 -2.31 22.50 -13.09
CA LEU A 76 -1.74 23.41 -14.08
C LEU A 76 -1.33 24.73 -13.41
N THR A 77 -0.42 24.63 -12.48
CA THR A 77 0.12 25.76 -11.74
C THR A 77 1.54 26.04 -12.22
N MET A 78 2.13 27.15 -11.75
CA MET A 78 3.53 27.48 -12.05
C MET A 78 4.30 27.54 -10.73
N PRO A 79 5.15 26.56 -10.42
CA PRO A 79 5.45 25.37 -11.24
C PRO A 79 4.30 24.34 -11.20
N PRO A 80 4.21 23.49 -12.22
CA PRO A 80 3.20 22.44 -12.23
C PRO A 80 3.49 21.42 -11.12
N LYS A 81 2.43 20.85 -10.57
CA LYS A 81 2.58 19.85 -9.51
C LYS A 81 1.66 18.68 -9.75
N VAL A 82 2.04 17.53 -9.22
CA VAL A 82 1.26 16.30 -9.25
C VAL A 82 1.12 15.78 -7.85
N GLU A 83 -0.10 15.48 -7.45
CA GLU A 83 -0.39 14.92 -6.14
C GLU A 83 -1.03 13.55 -6.25
N TYR A 84 -0.74 12.71 -5.28
CA TYR A 84 -1.31 11.38 -5.17
C TYR A 84 -2.15 11.29 -3.90
N THR A 85 -3.37 10.78 -4.06
CA THR A 85 -4.30 10.56 -2.96
C THR A 85 -4.89 9.17 -3.07
N LEU A 86 -5.41 8.65 -1.98
CA LEU A 86 -6.18 7.40 -2.03
C LEU A 86 -7.58 7.70 -2.52
N THR A 87 -8.10 6.81 -3.35
CA THR A 87 -9.53 6.82 -3.70
C THR A 87 -10.33 6.36 -2.48
N ASP A 88 -11.67 6.47 -2.54
CA ASP A 88 -12.51 5.92 -1.49
C ASP A 88 -12.26 4.42 -1.32
N PHE A 89 -12.09 3.71 -2.43
CA PHE A 89 -11.73 2.30 -2.38
C PHE A 89 -10.38 2.08 -1.70
N GLY A 90 -9.38 2.90 -2.04
CA GLY A 90 -8.07 2.82 -1.40
C GLY A 90 -8.13 3.05 0.10
N LYS A 91 -8.95 3.99 0.53
CA LYS A 91 -9.15 4.26 1.96
C LYS A 91 -9.79 3.07 2.69
N SER A 92 -10.57 2.27 1.99
CA SER A 92 -11.20 1.09 2.58
C SER A 92 -10.18 0.01 2.97
N LEU A 93 -8.95 0.14 2.51
CA LEU A 93 -7.87 -0.79 2.88
C LEU A 93 -7.24 -0.46 4.24
N GLU A 94 -7.61 0.66 4.85
CA GLU A 94 -7.03 1.07 6.13
C GLU A 94 -7.12 0.01 7.22
N PRO A 95 -8.28 -0.64 7.46
CA PRO A 95 -8.36 -1.67 8.51
C PRO A 95 -7.41 -2.84 8.28
N ILE A 96 -7.20 -3.22 7.02
CA ILE A 96 -6.29 -4.30 6.67
C ILE A 96 -4.86 -3.90 7.03
N LEU A 97 -4.46 -2.69 6.66
CA LEU A 97 -3.12 -2.21 6.94
C LEU A 97 -2.87 -2.04 8.44
N GLU A 98 -3.88 -1.58 9.17
CA GLU A 98 -3.78 -1.46 10.62
C GLU A 98 -3.52 -2.83 11.28
N GLN A 99 -4.22 -3.87 10.83
CA GLN A 99 -3.99 -5.21 11.34
C GLN A 99 -2.62 -5.74 10.92
N MET A 100 -2.18 -5.47 9.72
CA MET A 100 -0.86 -5.87 9.25
C MET A 100 0.25 -5.23 10.10
N ILE A 101 0.07 -3.96 10.46
CA ILE A 101 1.02 -3.26 11.33
C ILE A 101 1.12 -3.98 12.67
N LYS A 102 -0.01 -4.31 13.28
CA LYS A 102 -0.05 -5.00 14.58
C LYS A 102 0.64 -6.37 14.51
N VAL A 103 0.35 -7.13 13.46
CA VAL A 103 0.97 -8.43 13.24
C VAL A 103 2.47 -8.28 13.06
N GLY A 104 2.89 -7.29 12.26
CA GLY A 104 4.29 -7.02 12.03
C GLY A 104 5.03 -6.62 13.30
N GLU A 105 4.43 -5.74 14.08
CA GLU A 105 5.01 -5.32 15.36
C GLU A 105 5.17 -6.50 16.32
N HIS A 106 4.16 -7.35 16.38
CA HIS A 106 4.21 -8.54 17.23
C HIS A 106 5.33 -9.49 16.79
N TYR A 107 5.42 -9.73 15.49
CA TYR A 107 6.48 -10.58 14.93
C TYR A 107 7.87 -10.04 15.26
N ILE A 108 8.08 -8.74 15.04
CA ILE A 108 9.35 -8.09 15.35
C ILE A 108 9.68 -8.22 16.83
N SER A 109 8.70 -8.01 17.70
CA SER A 109 8.88 -8.13 19.14
C SER A 109 9.34 -9.54 19.54
N LEU A 110 8.73 -10.57 18.97
CA LEU A 110 9.10 -11.95 19.26
C LEU A 110 10.53 -12.25 18.84
N HIS A 111 10.92 -11.83 17.64
CA HIS A 111 12.25 -12.11 17.12
C HIS A 111 13.33 -11.23 17.72
N LYS A 112 12.99 -10.03 18.14
CA LYS A 112 13.91 -9.15 18.84
C LYS A 112 14.29 -9.73 20.20
N ASN A 113 13.31 -10.31 20.92
CA ASN A 113 13.56 -10.96 22.20
C ASN A 113 14.47 -12.17 22.03
N GLU A 114 14.25 -12.98 20.99
CA GLU A 114 15.11 -14.10 20.68
C GLU A 114 16.54 -13.67 20.39
N ALA A 115 16.72 -12.60 19.62
CA ALA A 115 18.03 -12.07 19.30
C ALA A 115 18.76 -11.58 20.55
N ASN A 116 18.04 -10.92 21.46
CA ASN A 116 18.63 -10.47 22.73
C ASN A 116 19.04 -11.65 23.60
N ASP A 117 18.23 -12.69 23.64
CA ASP A 117 18.57 -13.91 24.41
C ASP A 117 19.80 -14.58 23.84
N MET A 118 19.99 -14.55 22.54
CA MET A 118 21.17 -15.14 21.90
C MET A 118 22.44 -14.33 22.14
N GLU A 119 22.33 -13.04 22.39
CA GLU A 119 23.46 -12.17 22.63
C GLU A 119 23.94 -12.18 24.07
N SER A 120 23.12 -12.67 24.97
CA SER A 120 23.46 -12.74 26.40
C SER A 120 24.10 -14.11 26.82
#